data_2ce95c149fc8e30bf796a7c3b533b909
#
_entry.id   2ce95c149fc8e30bf796a7c3b533b909
#
_cell.length_a   1.000
_cell.length_b   1.000
_cell.length_c   1.000
_cell.angle_alpha   90.00
_cell.angle_beta   90.00
_cell.angle_gamma   90.00
#
_symmetry.space_group_name_H-M   'P 1'
#
loop_
_entity.id
_entity.type
_entity.pdbx_description
1 polymer ?
#
loop_
_entity_poly.entity_id
_entity_poly.type
_entity_poly.pdbx_seq_one_letter_code
_entity_poly.pdbx_strand_id
1 'polypeptide(L)'
;MVLLGAMLLTGLNGLGEGFNYNIQKEFEALAPDVITLTPSPIVSGPGDDPDEPDPAPPVELNLQTLKSIERLDGVQEAIPSFRSGLQIEYAGKSQTTSFIGINPQKLIYVLPGLSFLDGGFTDPNDPTGILLGFTVAYPGGLDAEPFAEVGNLVCAKTGKQEIVGGVEQVVIDKKCFVVRGILEETGTVFYDQSISVPLSSANIFLEKKNIYDQIFVVVNPEIGNDAVTEEIREVYGEGIGITTPAQIQETIQGFVGSFNIFLSSIGFISLIVGGVGIITTLYTSVTERTKELGTLKALGATNGNIIFLILFEAVIIGVVGASAGLLAGYGLGWILTQYGFGAQFGDLIPIFRVEALINVWLTAVTLSILAGTYPAWRAGKMTPMEALRRD
;
A
#
# COMPACT_ATOMS: atom_id res chain seq x y z
N MET A 1 -1.70 5.50 30.51
CA MET A 1 -2.76 5.81 29.53
C MET A 1 -2.27 6.75 28.41
N VAL A 2 -1.73 7.95 28.70
CA VAL A 2 -1.17 8.86 27.66
C VAL A 2 -0.03 8.17 26.89
N LEU A 3 0.83 7.45 27.59
CA LEU A 3 1.90 6.66 26.97
C LEU A 3 1.36 5.71 25.89
N LEU A 4 0.27 4.96 26.18
CA LEU A 4 -0.32 4.01 25.22
C LEU A 4 -0.91 4.75 24.00
N GLY A 5 -1.59 5.88 24.21
CA GLY A 5 -2.13 6.68 23.11
C GLY A 5 -1.03 7.25 22.20
N ALA A 6 0.01 7.85 22.81
CA ALA A 6 1.15 8.39 22.08
C ALA A 6 1.95 7.29 21.38
N MET A 7 2.10 6.10 22.03
CA MET A 7 2.77 4.93 21.46
C MET A 7 2.07 4.43 20.21
N LEU A 8 0.75 4.23 20.27
CA LEU A 8 -0.04 3.77 19.11
C LEU A 8 -0.01 4.79 17.98
N LEU A 9 -0.23 6.08 18.31
CA LEU A 9 -0.22 7.13 17.29
C LEU A 9 1.14 7.23 16.59
N THR A 10 2.23 7.14 17.33
CA THR A 10 3.60 7.18 16.79
C THR A 10 3.90 5.95 15.94
N GLY A 11 3.61 4.75 16.46
CA GLY A 11 3.87 3.49 15.74
C GLY A 11 3.08 3.38 14.44
N LEU A 12 1.78 3.72 14.49
CA LEU A 12 0.92 3.67 13.31
C LEU A 12 1.27 4.75 12.27
N ASN A 13 1.63 5.97 12.70
CA ASN A 13 2.11 7.00 11.77
C ASN A 13 3.43 6.59 11.10
N GLY A 14 4.37 6.01 11.87
CA GLY A 14 5.62 5.50 11.30
C GLY A 14 5.40 4.40 10.26
N LEU A 15 4.43 3.52 10.50
CA LEU A 15 4.03 2.47 9.56
C LEU A 15 3.38 3.08 8.30
N GLY A 16 2.47 4.04 8.46
CA GLY A 16 1.79 4.70 7.34
C GLY A 16 2.75 5.48 6.43
N GLU A 17 3.72 6.19 7.00
CA GLU A 17 4.76 6.89 6.24
C GLU A 17 5.71 5.90 5.54
N GLY A 18 6.08 4.79 6.19
CA GLY A 18 6.87 3.73 5.58
C GLY A 18 6.16 3.09 4.40
N PHE A 19 4.86 2.83 4.53
CA PHE A 19 4.04 2.32 3.44
C PHE A 19 3.95 3.31 2.26
N ASN A 20 3.74 4.60 2.55
CA ASN A 20 3.74 5.65 1.53
C ASN A 20 5.07 5.72 0.77
N TYR A 21 6.19 5.68 1.49
CA TYR A 21 7.52 5.69 0.89
C TYR A 21 7.76 4.48 -0.02
N ASN A 22 7.37 3.28 0.44
CA ASN A 22 7.54 2.06 -0.35
C ASN A 22 6.73 2.11 -1.65
N ILE A 23 5.48 2.57 -1.56
CA ILE A 23 4.63 2.79 -2.74
C ILE A 23 5.25 3.82 -3.70
N GLN A 24 5.73 4.95 -3.22
CA GLN A 24 6.39 5.94 -4.08
C GLN A 24 7.60 5.36 -4.80
N LYS A 25 8.41 4.57 -4.11
CA LYS A 25 9.57 3.89 -4.71
C LYS A 25 9.16 2.90 -5.82
N GLU A 26 8.07 2.15 -5.62
CA GLU A 26 7.51 1.26 -6.66
C GLU A 26 7.07 2.05 -7.91
N PHE A 27 6.54 3.26 -7.73
CA PHE A 27 6.14 4.11 -8.85
C PHE A 27 7.30 4.72 -9.63
N GLU A 28 8.39 5.06 -8.95
CA GLU A 28 9.60 5.56 -9.63
C GLU A 28 10.20 4.53 -10.60
N ALA A 29 9.91 3.24 -10.39
CA ALA A 29 10.34 2.16 -11.28
C ALA A 29 9.45 1.97 -12.52
N LEU A 30 8.24 2.56 -12.54
CA LEU A 30 7.34 2.51 -13.70
C LEU A 30 7.72 3.58 -14.73
N ALA A 31 7.59 3.24 -16.01
CA ALA A 31 7.81 4.18 -17.09
C ALA A 31 6.76 5.32 -17.03
N PRO A 32 7.17 6.59 -16.91
CA PRO A 32 6.24 7.71 -16.80
C PRO A 32 5.45 7.96 -18.09
N ASP A 33 5.99 7.51 -19.24
CA ASP A 33 5.46 7.79 -20.58
C ASP A 33 4.72 6.55 -21.15
N VAL A 34 4.21 5.66 -20.30
CA VAL A 34 3.48 4.47 -20.74
C VAL A 34 2.04 4.48 -20.24
N ILE A 35 1.11 4.53 -21.17
CA ILE A 35 -0.33 4.39 -20.93
C ILE A 35 -0.72 2.92 -21.06
N THR A 36 -1.56 2.42 -20.17
CA THR A 36 -2.12 1.08 -20.25
C THR A 36 -3.56 1.13 -20.73
N LEU A 37 -3.84 0.41 -21.82
CA LEU A 37 -5.19 0.24 -22.36
C LEU A 37 -5.76 -1.13 -22.00
N THR A 38 -7.02 -1.17 -21.58
CA THR A 38 -7.76 -2.40 -21.25
C THR A 38 -9.10 -2.43 -22.01
N PRO A 39 -9.72 -3.60 -22.21
CA PRO A 39 -10.99 -3.72 -22.96
C PRO A 39 -12.21 -3.06 -22.29
N SER A 40 -12.12 -2.72 -21.04
CA SER A 40 -13.16 -2.05 -20.26
C SER A 40 -12.54 -0.98 -19.40
N PRO A 41 -13.26 0.12 -19.13
CA PRO A 41 -12.82 1.07 -18.14
C PRO A 41 -12.64 0.34 -16.80
N ILE A 42 -11.56 0.67 -16.07
CA ILE A 42 -11.39 0.18 -14.70
C ILE A 42 -12.47 0.89 -13.89
N VAL A 43 -13.53 0.16 -13.52
CA VAL A 43 -14.58 0.68 -12.65
C VAL A 43 -13.96 0.98 -11.31
N SER A 44 -13.80 2.25 -11.00
CA SER A 44 -13.19 2.75 -9.77
C SER A 44 -14.22 2.73 -8.65
N GLY A 45 -14.32 1.62 -7.93
CA GLY A 45 -14.91 1.58 -6.60
C GLY A 45 -16.38 1.16 -6.50
N PRO A 46 -16.82 0.81 -5.27
CA PRO A 46 -18.20 0.46 -4.98
C PRO A 46 -19.03 1.75 -4.85
N GLY A 47 -19.74 2.10 -5.91
CA GLY A 47 -20.59 3.29 -5.97
C GLY A 47 -21.25 3.43 -7.31
N ASP A 48 -21.81 2.34 -7.88
CA ASP A 48 -22.70 2.44 -9.04
C ASP A 48 -23.91 3.26 -8.61
N ASP A 49 -23.94 4.51 -9.06
CA ASP A 49 -25.15 5.32 -9.00
C ASP A 49 -26.17 4.69 -9.94
N PRO A 50 -27.36 4.26 -9.46
CA PRO A 50 -28.36 3.60 -10.30
C PRO A 50 -28.90 4.49 -11.46
N ASP A 51 -28.53 5.76 -11.50
CA ASP A 51 -28.88 6.72 -12.53
C ASP A 51 -27.76 6.96 -13.58
N GLU A 52 -26.58 6.30 -13.46
CA GLU A 52 -25.57 6.36 -14.51
C GLU A 52 -25.99 5.52 -15.73
N PRO A 53 -25.78 6.05 -16.96
CA PRO A 53 -26.04 5.28 -18.17
C PRO A 53 -25.16 4.05 -18.25
N ASP A 54 -25.72 2.94 -18.76
CA ASP A 54 -24.96 1.69 -18.94
C ASP A 54 -23.62 1.95 -19.62
N PRO A 55 -22.51 1.38 -19.10
CA PRO A 55 -21.19 1.58 -19.68
C PRO A 55 -21.18 1.15 -21.15
N ALA A 56 -20.48 1.88 -21.99
CA ALA A 56 -20.32 1.54 -23.41
C ALA A 56 -19.78 0.11 -23.56
N PRO A 57 -20.21 -0.62 -24.60
CA PRO A 57 -19.74 -1.99 -24.81
C PRO A 57 -18.21 -2.00 -24.92
N PRO A 58 -17.52 -2.96 -24.25
CA PRO A 58 -16.07 -3.02 -24.23
C PRO A 58 -15.50 -3.21 -25.64
N VAL A 59 -14.49 -2.43 -25.96
CA VAL A 59 -13.74 -2.54 -27.22
C VAL A 59 -12.78 -3.73 -27.13
N GLU A 60 -12.85 -4.65 -28.09
CA GLU A 60 -11.89 -5.75 -28.17
C GLU A 60 -10.50 -5.22 -28.57
N LEU A 61 -9.50 -5.52 -27.77
CA LEU A 61 -8.11 -5.24 -28.07
C LEU A 61 -7.54 -6.33 -28.99
N ASN A 62 -7.79 -6.19 -30.27
CA ASN A 62 -7.32 -7.11 -31.29
C ASN A 62 -6.19 -6.49 -32.16
N LEU A 63 -5.71 -7.22 -33.16
CA LEU A 63 -4.66 -6.74 -34.05
C LEU A 63 -5.05 -5.47 -34.84
N GLN A 64 -6.34 -5.27 -35.13
CA GLN A 64 -6.84 -4.08 -35.83
C GLN A 64 -6.77 -2.88 -34.90
N THR A 65 -7.25 -3.01 -33.67
CA THR A 65 -7.17 -2.00 -32.62
C THR A 65 -5.71 -1.63 -32.35
N LEU A 66 -4.81 -2.61 -32.20
CA LEU A 66 -3.38 -2.36 -32.03
C LEU A 66 -2.80 -1.50 -33.14
N LYS A 67 -3.04 -1.86 -34.42
CA LYS A 67 -2.53 -1.09 -35.57
C LYS A 67 -3.17 0.30 -35.69
N SER A 68 -4.37 0.50 -35.20
CA SER A 68 -5.00 1.81 -35.18
C SER A 68 -4.34 2.72 -34.14
N ILE A 69 -4.02 2.16 -32.95
CA ILE A 69 -3.33 2.87 -31.87
C ILE A 69 -1.89 3.23 -32.31
N GLU A 70 -1.17 2.33 -33.00
CA GLU A 70 0.19 2.60 -33.51
C GLU A 70 0.25 3.76 -34.52
N ARG A 71 -0.89 4.19 -35.10
CA ARG A 71 -0.97 5.27 -36.08
C ARG A 71 -1.34 6.62 -35.49
N LEU A 72 -1.71 6.66 -34.22
CA LEU A 72 -2.06 7.88 -33.53
C LEU A 72 -0.83 8.78 -33.37
N ASP A 73 -1.04 10.09 -33.42
CA ASP A 73 0.06 11.04 -33.25
C ASP A 73 0.57 10.98 -31.81
N GLY A 74 1.88 10.97 -31.66
CA GLY A 74 2.51 10.86 -30.34
C GLY A 74 2.71 9.44 -29.81
N VAL A 75 2.22 8.38 -30.46
CA VAL A 75 2.50 7.00 -30.11
C VAL A 75 3.83 6.57 -30.72
N GLN A 76 4.80 6.22 -29.89
CA GLN A 76 6.08 5.67 -30.32
C GLN A 76 5.99 4.16 -30.58
N GLU A 77 5.32 3.45 -29.69
CA GLU A 77 5.21 2.00 -29.73
C GLU A 77 3.91 1.57 -29.05
N ALA A 78 3.22 0.55 -29.60
CA ALA A 78 2.12 -0.12 -28.93
C ALA A 78 2.48 -1.59 -28.68
N ILE A 79 2.45 -2.02 -27.42
CA ILE A 79 2.96 -3.31 -26.99
C ILE A 79 1.77 -4.13 -26.44
N PRO A 80 1.27 -5.10 -27.21
CA PRO A 80 0.18 -5.96 -26.75
C PRO A 80 0.67 -6.95 -25.71
N SER A 81 -0.20 -7.27 -24.74
CA SER A 81 0.11 -8.21 -23.68
C SER A 81 -1.10 -9.07 -23.32
N PHE A 82 -0.80 -10.32 -22.94
CA PHE A 82 -1.73 -11.24 -22.30
C PHE A 82 -1.40 -11.34 -20.81
N ARG A 83 -2.43 -11.50 -19.98
CA ARG A 83 -2.24 -11.67 -18.55
C ARG A 83 -3.12 -12.80 -18.02
N SER A 84 -2.54 -13.66 -17.17
CA SER A 84 -3.28 -14.70 -16.45
C SER A 84 -2.60 -15.04 -15.15
N GLY A 85 -3.37 -15.38 -14.12
CA GLY A 85 -2.82 -16.02 -12.92
C GLY A 85 -2.75 -17.52 -13.14
N LEU A 86 -1.60 -18.14 -12.86
CA LEU A 86 -1.44 -19.58 -13.01
C LEU A 86 -0.46 -20.16 -12.00
N GLN A 87 -0.45 -21.49 -11.91
CA GLN A 87 0.48 -22.21 -11.07
C GLN A 87 1.67 -22.69 -11.88
N ILE A 88 2.88 -22.47 -11.36
CA ILE A 88 4.11 -23.02 -11.90
C ILE A 88 4.64 -24.12 -10.99
N GLU A 89 5.32 -25.09 -11.61
CA GLU A 89 5.88 -26.27 -10.93
C GLU A 89 7.31 -26.53 -11.40
N TYR A 90 8.22 -26.73 -10.45
CA TYR A 90 9.58 -27.16 -10.69
C TYR A 90 10.09 -28.03 -9.54
N ALA A 91 10.72 -29.17 -9.84
CA ALA A 91 11.31 -30.11 -8.88
C ALA A 91 10.39 -30.49 -7.70
N GLY A 92 9.06 -30.59 -7.94
CA GLY A 92 8.07 -30.92 -6.91
C GLY A 92 7.64 -29.75 -6.05
N LYS A 93 8.24 -28.57 -6.19
CA LYS A 93 7.78 -27.30 -5.60
C LYS A 93 6.77 -26.66 -6.54
N SER A 94 5.74 -26.01 -6.01
CA SER A 94 4.76 -25.27 -6.81
C SER A 94 4.43 -23.93 -6.17
N GLN A 95 4.20 -22.92 -7.00
CA GLN A 95 3.79 -21.58 -6.56
C GLN A 95 2.82 -20.94 -7.56
N THR A 96 1.98 -20.04 -7.08
CA THR A 96 1.09 -19.26 -7.94
C THR A 96 1.81 -17.98 -8.34
N THR A 97 1.73 -17.63 -9.63
CA THR A 97 2.42 -16.46 -10.18
C THR A 97 1.57 -15.78 -11.26
N SER A 98 1.86 -14.55 -11.56
CA SER A 98 1.31 -13.82 -12.70
C SER A 98 2.06 -14.24 -13.96
N PHE A 99 1.32 -14.63 -15.00
CA PHE A 99 1.84 -15.01 -16.31
C PHE A 99 1.59 -13.87 -17.29
N ILE A 100 2.66 -13.33 -17.86
CA ILE A 100 2.61 -12.20 -18.77
C ILE A 100 3.12 -12.66 -20.14
N GLY A 101 2.23 -12.65 -21.13
CA GLY A 101 2.58 -12.84 -22.53
C GLY A 101 2.89 -11.49 -23.17
N ILE A 102 4.16 -11.22 -23.48
CA ILE A 102 4.62 -9.94 -24.03
C ILE A 102 5.81 -10.20 -24.94
N ASN A 103 6.12 -9.24 -25.83
CA ASN A 103 7.41 -9.30 -26.52
C ASN A 103 8.54 -8.99 -25.50
N PRO A 104 9.41 -9.98 -25.17
CA PRO A 104 10.40 -9.83 -24.11
C PRO A 104 11.38 -8.66 -24.35
N GLN A 105 11.71 -8.38 -25.60
CA GLN A 105 12.62 -7.28 -25.97
C GLN A 105 11.98 -5.89 -25.76
N LYS A 106 10.65 -5.81 -25.82
CA LYS A 106 9.90 -4.57 -25.59
C LYS A 106 9.58 -4.31 -24.12
N LEU A 107 9.88 -5.27 -23.24
CA LEU A 107 9.66 -5.13 -21.79
C LEU A 107 10.45 -3.96 -21.22
N ILE A 108 11.58 -3.59 -21.79
CA ILE A 108 12.41 -2.45 -21.39
C ILE A 108 11.68 -1.10 -21.53
N TYR A 109 10.69 -0.99 -22.43
CA TYR A 109 9.89 0.23 -22.56
C TYR A 109 8.92 0.40 -21.41
N VAL A 110 8.44 -0.74 -20.85
CA VAL A 110 7.49 -0.74 -19.74
C VAL A 110 8.22 -0.68 -18.40
N LEU A 111 9.45 -1.22 -18.36
CA LEU A 111 10.36 -1.24 -17.20
C LEU A 111 11.73 -0.68 -17.60
N PRO A 112 11.92 0.65 -17.58
CA PRO A 112 13.17 1.28 -18.03
C PRO A 112 14.41 0.88 -17.22
N GLY A 113 14.23 0.48 -15.95
CA GLY A 113 15.30 -0.01 -15.07
C GLY A 113 15.55 -1.51 -15.11
N LEU A 114 15.01 -2.23 -16.11
CA LEU A 114 15.11 -3.68 -16.19
C LEU A 114 16.56 -4.14 -16.38
N SER A 115 17.03 -4.98 -15.46
CA SER A 115 18.32 -5.65 -15.46
C SER A 115 18.15 -7.13 -15.17
N PHE A 116 19.17 -7.92 -15.48
CA PHE A 116 19.17 -9.38 -15.29
C PHE A 116 20.15 -9.75 -14.18
N LEU A 117 19.69 -10.57 -13.24
CA LEU A 117 20.55 -11.20 -12.24
C LEU A 117 21.36 -12.34 -12.90
N ASP A 118 20.71 -13.11 -13.79
CA ASP A 118 21.34 -14.17 -14.57
C ASP A 118 20.63 -14.35 -15.90
N GLY A 119 21.37 -14.79 -16.94
CA GLY A 119 20.83 -15.00 -18.28
C GLY A 119 20.60 -13.71 -19.06
N GLY A 120 19.47 -13.61 -19.76
CA GLY A 120 19.14 -12.46 -20.61
C GLY A 120 17.76 -12.59 -21.25
N PHE A 121 17.46 -11.70 -22.22
CA PHE A 121 16.20 -11.74 -22.97
C PHE A 121 16.03 -13.08 -23.71
N THR A 122 14.79 -13.56 -23.74
CA THR A 122 14.42 -14.66 -24.63
C THR A 122 14.13 -14.11 -26.04
N ASP A 123 14.36 -14.94 -27.07
CA ASP A 123 13.97 -14.58 -28.44
C ASP A 123 12.42 -14.47 -28.51
N PRO A 124 11.87 -13.42 -29.15
CA PRO A 124 10.42 -13.28 -29.32
C PRO A 124 9.76 -14.46 -30.04
N ASN A 125 10.54 -15.23 -30.82
CA ASN A 125 10.09 -16.39 -31.53
C ASN A 125 10.42 -17.72 -30.82
N ASP A 126 11.10 -17.72 -29.68
CA ASP A 126 11.32 -18.93 -28.88
C ASP A 126 10.02 -19.39 -28.21
N PRO A 127 9.39 -20.50 -28.65
CA PRO A 127 8.11 -20.94 -28.09
C PRO A 127 8.23 -21.49 -26.67
N THR A 128 9.44 -21.63 -26.15
CA THR A 128 9.73 -22.30 -24.88
C THR A 128 10.47 -21.44 -23.88
N GLY A 129 11.01 -20.30 -24.30
CA GLY A 129 11.76 -19.42 -23.40
C GLY A 129 10.88 -18.63 -22.44
N ILE A 130 11.28 -18.53 -21.16
CA ILE A 130 10.65 -17.66 -20.18
C ILE A 130 11.67 -16.82 -19.43
N LEU A 131 11.21 -15.67 -18.94
CA LEU A 131 11.90 -14.85 -17.95
C LEU A 131 11.18 -15.01 -16.60
N LEU A 132 11.95 -15.19 -15.54
CA LEU A 132 11.42 -15.22 -14.18
C LEU A 132 11.63 -13.85 -13.51
N GLY A 133 10.60 -13.32 -12.85
CA GLY A 133 10.77 -12.22 -11.93
C GLY A 133 11.57 -12.63 -10.70
N PHE A 134 12.18 -11.67 -10.02
CA PHE A 134 13.09 -11.91 -8.90
C PHE A 134 12.45 -12.77 -7.81
N THR A 135 11.27 -12.39 -7.31
CA THR A 135 10.58 -13.10 -6.22
C THR A 135 10.10 -14.50 -6.64
N VAL A 136 9.85 -14.70 -7.96
CA VAL A 136 9.50 -16.04 -8.49
C VAL A 136 10.72 -16.95 -8.45
N ALA A 137 11.89 -16.45 -8.84
CA ALA A 137 13.13 -17.21 -8.83
C ALA A 137 13.65 -17.42 -7.40
N TYR A 138 13.57 -16.41 -6.55
CA TYR A 138 14.08 -16.39 -5.18
C TYR A 138 12.98 -16.01 -4.15
N PRO A 139 12.00 -16.90 -3.88
CA PRO A 139 10.88 -16.59 -2.99
C PRO A 139 11.28 -16.35 -1.53
N GLY A 140 12.50 -16.72 -1.14
CA GLY A 140 13.09 -16.47 0.18
C GLY A 140 14.25 -15.46 0.17
N GLY A 141 14.43 -14.71 -0.92
CA GLY A 141 15.58 -13.83 -1.12
C GLY A 141 16.83 -14.59 -1.59
N LEU A 142 17.91 -13.85 -1.85
CA LEU A 142 19.16 -14.41 -2.42
C LEU A 142 19.89 -15.39 -1.49
N ASP A 143 19.63 -15.34 -0.19
CA ASP A 143 20.23 -16.25 0.80
C ASP A 143 19.51 -17.61 0.87
N ALA A 144 18.34 -17.74 0.23
CA ALA A 144 17.56 -18.96 0.19
C ALA A 144 17.83 -19.78 -1.08
N GLU A 145 17.46 -21.07 -1.04
CA GLU A 145 17.54 -21.93 -2.23
C GLU A 145 16.60 -21.42 -3.33
N PRO A 146 17.09 -21.20 -4.57
CA PRO A 146 16.25 -20.70 -5.65
C PRO A 146 15.13 -21.70 -6.00
N PHE A 147 14.00 -21.17 -6.47
CA PHE A 147 12.93 -22.00 -7.02
C PHE A 147 13.37 -22.64 -8.31
N ALA A 148 13.98 -21.88 -9.23
CA ALA A 148 14.53 -22.37 -10.48
C ALA A 148 15.65 -21.43 -10.96
N GLU A 149 16.63 -22.02 -11.68
CA GLU A 149 17.79 -21.32 -12.25
C GLU A 149 17.69 -21.26 -13.78
N VAL A 150 18.54 -20.44 -14.42
CA VAL A 150 18.64 -20.37 -15.87
C VAL A 150 18.98 -21.75 -16.46
N GLY A 151 18.25 -22.14 -17.48
CA GLY A 151 18.34 -23.47 -18.12
C GLY A 151 17.39 -24.53 -17.54
N ASN A 152 16.78 -24.28 -16.38
CA ASN A 152 15.81 -25.22 -15.81
C ASN A 152 14.49 -25.23 -16.59
N LEU A 153 13.76 -26.36 -16.53
CA LEU A 153 12.49 -26.57 -17.20
C LEU A 153 11.35 -26.36 -16.18
N VAL A 154 10.70 -25.21 -16.20
CA VAL A 154 9.56 -24.86 -15.34
C VAL A 154 8.26 -25.13 -16.10
N CYS A 155 7.31 -25.80 -15.46
CA CYS A 155 6.04 -26.13 -16.08
C CYS A 155 4.91 -25.27 -15.53
N ALA A 156 4.20 -24.56 -16.41
CA ALA A 156 3.01 -23.78 -16.10
C ALA A 156 1.75 -24.63 -16.26
N LYS A 157 0.81 -24.46 -15.32
CA LYS A 157 -0.48 -25.14 -15.31
C LYS A 157 -1.61 -24.13 -15.36
N THR A 158 -2.54 -24.28 -16.29
CA THR A 158 -3.76 -23.47 -16.37
C THR A 158 -4.98 -24.38 -16.32
N GLY A 159 -6.03 -23.94 -15.61
CA GLY A 159 -7.31 -24.66 -15.62
C GLY A 159 -8.19 -24.12 -16.74
N LYS A 160 -8.63 -25.03 -17.63
CA LYS A 160 -9.60 -24.73 -18.70
C LYS A 160 -10.94 -25.39 -18.36
N GLN A 161 -12.02 -24.66 -18.55
CA GLN A 161 -13.36 -25.25 -18.49
C GLN A 161 -13.69 -25.89 -19.84
N GLU A 162 -13.80 -27.20 -19.87
CA GLU A 162 -14.24 -27.95 -21.06
C GLU A 162 -15.51 -28.72 -20.76
N ILE A 163 -16.40 -28.77 -21.74
CA ILE A 163 -17.61 -29.60 -21.67
C ILE A 163 -17.26 -31.02 -22.16
N VAL A 164 -16.97 -31.91 -21.21
CA VAL A 164 -16.69 -33.32 -21.52
C VAL A 164 -17.93 -34.15 -21.17
N GLY A 165 -18.55 -34.75 -22.20
CA GLY A 165 -19.75 -35.58 -22.01
C GLY A 165 -21.00 -34.81 -21.49
N GLY A 166 -21.10 -33.50 -21.74
CA GLY A 166 -22.22 -32.68 -21.28
C GLY A 166 -22.08 -32.14 -19.84
N VAL A 167 -20.93 -32.36 -19.21
CA VAL A 167 -20.61 -31.83 -17.87
C VAL A 167 -19.42 -30.90 -18.00
N GLU A 168 -19.51 -29.71 -17.43
CA GLU A 168 -18.39 -28.78 -17.31
C GLU A 168 -17.34 -29.38 -16.36
N GLN A 169 -16.14 -29.61 -16.88
CA GLN A 169 -14.99 -30.08 -16.11
C GLN A 169 -13.82 -29.16 -16.30
N VAL A 170 -13.05 -28.94 -15.22
CA VAL A 170 -11.79 -28.21 -15.29
C VAL A 170 -10.70 -29.17 -15.77
N VAL A 171 -10.25 -28.99 -16.99
CA VAL A 171 -9.09 -29.71 -17.56
C VAL A 171 -7.84 -28.88 -17.29
N ILE A 172 -6.84 -29.51 -16.70
CA ILE A 172 -5.55 -28.86 -16.44
C ILE A 172 -4.67 -29.02 -17.68
N ASP A 173 -4.40 -27.92 -18.36
CA ASP A 173 -3.41 -27.86 -19.41
C ASP A 173 -2.02 -27.56 -18.81
N LYS A 174 -0.98 -28.26 -19.23
CA LYS A 174 0.37 -28.14 -18.72
C LYS A 174 1.35 -27.92 -19.89
N LYS A 175 2.09 -26.82 -19.82
CA LYS A 175 3.17 -26.50 -20.75
C LYS A 175 4.44 -26.18 -19.99
N CYS A 176 5.57 -26.75 -20.46
CA CYS A 176 6.86 -26.53 -19.83
C CYS A 176 7.70 -25.55 -20.66
N PHE A 177 8.44 -24.69 -19.97
CA PHE A 177 9.24 -23.62 -20.52
C PHE A 177 10.65 -23.69 -19.95
N VAL A 178 11.63 -23.26 -20.71
CA VAL A 178 13.04 -23.17 -20.30
C VAL A 178 13.31 -21.75 -19.79
N VAL A 179 13.83 -21.64 -18.59
CA VAL A 179 14.25 -20.34 -18.00
C VAL A 179 15.43 -19.80 -18.81
N ARG A 180 15.27 -18.65 -19.45
CA ARG A 180 16.31 -17.97 -20.24
C ARG A 180 16.96 -16.81 -19.48
N GLY A 181 16.25 -16.23 -18.55
CA GLY A 181 16.76 -15.15 -17.72
C GLY A 181 15.96 -15.01 -16.44
N ILE A 182 16.63 -14.48 -15.44
CA ILE A 182 16.07 -14.09 -14.14
C ILE A 182 16.27 -12.60 -14.02
N LEU A 183 15.19 -11.85 -13.79
CA LEU A 183 15.24 -10.42 -13.60
C LEU A 183 15.89 -10.10 -12.25
N GLU A 184 16.65 -9.04 -12.20
CA GLU A 184 17.03 -8.39 -10.94
C GLU A 184 15.79 -7.79 -10.28
N GLU A 185 15.83 -7.56 -8.97
CA GLU A 185 14.73 -6.96 -8.24
C GLU A 185 14.37 -5.60 -8.85
N THR A 186 13.18 -5.51 -9.45
CA THR A 186 12.72 -4.30 -10.14
C THR A 186 12.15 -3.27 -9.17
N GLY A 187 11.86 -3.68 -7.93
CA GLY A 187 11.15 -2.88 -6.93
C GLY A 187 9.64 -2.81 -7.18
N THR A 188 9.13 -3.47 -8.21
CA THR A 188 7.69 -3.59 -8.47
C THR A 188 7.23 -5.02 -8.19
N VAL A 189 6.42 -5.18 -7.16
CA VAL A 189 5.86 -6.49 -6.77
C VAL A 189 5.21 -7.20 -7.96
N PHE A 190 4.60 -6.41 -8.86
CA PHE A 190 3.91 -6.94 -10.02
C PHE A 190 4.82 -7.71 -10.98
N TYR A 191 5.99 -7.17 -11.33
CA TYR A 191 6.93 -7.83 -12.24
C TYR A 191 7.83 -8.83 -11.51
N ASP A 192 8.20 -8.54 -10.27
CA ASP A 192 9.04 -9.43 -9.47
C ASP A 192 8.32 -10.75 -9.14
N GLN A 193 6.99 -10.73 -9.01
CA GLN A 193 6.13 -11.90 -8.80
C GLN A 193 5.52 -12.45 -10.10
N SER A 194 6.09 -12.14 -11.26
CA SER A 194 5.58 -12.59 -12.54
C SER A 194 6.59 -13.43 -13.33
N ILE A 195 6.06 -14.18 -14.30
CA ILE A 195 6.86 -14.80 -15.36
C ILE A 195 6.45 -14.18 -16.70
N SER A 196 7.44 -13.86 -17.52
CA SER A 196 7.22 -13.30 -18.85
C SER A 196 7.57 -14.30 -19.93
N VAL A 197 6.67 -14.47 -20.90
CA VAL A 197 6.85 -15.37 -22.05
C VAL A 197 6.62 -14.61 -23.34
N PRO A 198 7.16 -15.11 -24.48
CA PRO A 198 6.87 -14.53 -25.79
C PRO A 198 5.35 -14.48 -26.05
N LEU A 199 4.89 -13.39 -26.64
CA LEU A 199 3.48 -13.12 -26.91
C LEU A 199 2.80 -14.27 -27.66
N SER A 200 3.47 -14.82 -28.67
CA SER A 200 2.99 -15.96 -29.47
C SER A 200 2.77 -17.21 -28.62
N SER A 201 3.69 -17.51 -27.72
CA SER A 201 3.59 -18.65 -26.81
C SER A 201 2.45 -18.51 -25.83
N ALA A 202 2.25 -17.31 -25.29
CA ALA A 202 1.13 -16.99 -24.40
C ALA A 202 -0.22 -17.10 -25.13
N ASN A 203 -0.32 -16.54 -26.35
CA ASN A 203 -1.54 -16.62 -27.15
C ASN A 203 -1.99 -18.06 -27.40
N ILE A 204 -1.04 -18.96 -27.73
CA ILE A 204 -1.34 -20.38 -27.96
C ILE A 204 -1.70 -21.07 -26.64
N PHE A 205 -0.92 -20.87 -25.58
CA PHE A 205 -1.11 -21.57 -24.30
C PHE A 205 -2.40 -21.14 -23.59
N LEU A 206 -2.74 -19.84 -23.65
CA LEU A 206 -3.95 -19.29 -23.05
C LEU A 206 -5.17 -19.30 -23.99
N GLU A 207 -5.01 -19.75 -25.26
CA GLU A 207 -6.05 -19.78 -26.31
C GLU A 207 -6.75 -18.43 -26.54
N LYS A 208 -6.00 -17.34 -26.45
CA LYS A 208 -6.53 -15.95 -26.48
C LYS A 208 -6.99 -15.50 -27.86
N LYS A 209 -6.71 -16.25 -28.95
CA LYS A 209 -7.15 -15.94 -30.33
C LYS A 209 -6.76 -14.55 -30.82
N ASN A 210 -5.64 -14.02 -30.36
CA ASN A 210 -5.13 -12.65 -30.60
C ASN A 210 -6.07 -11.54 -30.07
N ILE A 211 -6.88 -11.81 -29.06
CA ILE A 211 -7.59 -10.80 -28.27
C ILE A 211 -6.73 -10.52 -27.03
N TYR A 212 -6.15 -9.34 -27.00
CA TYR A 212 -5.22 -8.94 -25.95
C TYR A 212 -5.95 -8.54 -24.67
N ASP A 213 -5.36 -8.81 -23.53
CA ASP A 213 -5.91 -8.37 -22.24
C ASP A 213 -5.55 -6.91 -21.94
N GLN A 214 -4.41 -6.45 -22.49
CA GLN A 214 -3.96 -5.07 -22.37
C GLN A 214 -3.00 -4.69 -23.50
N ILE A 215 -2.91 -3.38 -23.77
CA ILE A 215 -1.91 -2.81 -24.67
C ILE A 215 -1.20 -1.69 -23.90
N PHE A 216 0.13 -1.78 -23.83
CA PHE A 216 0.96 -0.69 -23.33
C PHE A 216 1.29 0.24 -24.50
N VAL A 217 0.99 1.52 -24.34
CA VAL A 217 1.25 2.56 -25.32
C VAL A 217 2.39 3.42 -24.81
N VAL A 218 3.52 3.35 -25.47
CA VAL A 218 4.68 4.19 -25.21
C VAL A 218 4.48 5.52 -25.92
N VAL A 219 4.39 6.58 -25.15
CA VAL A 219 4.08 7.93 -25.64
C VAL A 219 5.38 8.72 -25.85
N ASN A 220 5.39 9.59 -26.87
CA ASN A 220 6.48 10.54 -27.04
C ASN A 220 6.44 11.58 -25.90
N PRO A 221 7.50 11.72 -25.07
CA PRO A 221 7.53 12.68 -23.98
C PRO A 221 7.27 14.14 -24.40
N GLU A 222 7.57 14.49 -25.65
CA GLU A 222 7.33 15.85 -26.19
C GLU A 222 5.84 16.15 -26.36
N ILE A 223 5.00 15.13 -26.59
CA ILE A 223 3.55 15.28 -26.81
C ILE A 223 2.82 15.11 -25.48
N GLY A 224 3.26 14.16 -24.64
CA GLY A 224 2.71 13.90 -23.33
C GLY A 224 1.50 12.95 -23.33
N ASN A 225 1.29 12.31 -22.18
CA ASN A 225 0.23 11.29 -22.01
C ASN A 225 -1.18 11.84 -22.20
N ASP A 226 -1.44 13.09 -21.80
CA ASP A 226 -2.78 13.68 -21.83
C ASP A 226 -3.28 13.86 -23.26
N ALA A 227 -2.43 14.31 -24.18
CA ALA A 227 -2.80 14.51 -25.58
C ALA A 227 -3.13 13.16 -26.26
N VAL A 228 -2.31 12.13 -26.07
CA VAL A 228 -2.52 10.79 -26.62
C VAL A 228 -3.77 10.15 -25.98
N THR A 229 -3.98 10.36 -24.69
CA THR A 229 -5.18 9.86 -23.98
C THR A 229 -6.45 10.45 -24.58
N GLU A 230 -6.48 11.74 -24.86
CA GLU A 230 -7.65 12.41 -25.46
C GLU A 230 -7.90 11.92 -26.88
N GLU A 231 -6.86 11.73 -27.70
CA GLU A 231 -7.00 11.19 -29.06
C GLU A 231 -7.54 9.74 -29.05
N ILE A 232 -7.05 8.89 -28.12
CA ILE A 232 -7.60 7.54 -27.94
C ILE A 232 -9.08 7.59 -27.53
N ARG A 233 -9.44 8.51 -26.65
CA ARG A 233 -10.82 8.68 -26.18
C ARG A 233 -11.75 9.22 -27.27
N GLU A 234 -11.27 10.10 -28.15
CA GLU A 234 -12.04 10.55 -29.32
C GLU A 234 -12.34 9.40 -30.29
N VAL A 235 -11.41 8.45 -30.48
CA VAL A 235 -11.58 7.33 -31.40
C VAL A 235 -12.43 6.21 -30.82
N TYR A 236 -12.24 5.86 -29.54
CA TYR A 236 -12.83 4.65 -28.93
C TYR A 236 -13.89 4.96 -27.85
N GLY A 237 -14.04 6.22 -27.43
CA GLY A 237 -15.00 6.62 -26.40
C GLY A 237 -14.73 5.96 -25.04
N GLU A 238 -15.80 5.67 -24.32
CA GLU A 238 -15.78 5.01 -23.01
C GLU A 238 -15.62 3.48 -23.09
N GLY A 239 -15.61 2.90 -24.30
CA GLY A 239 -15.50 1.45 -24.50
C GLY A 239 -14.09 0.88 -24.25
N ILE A 240 -13.09 1.75 -24.04
CA ILE A 240 -11.71 1.38 -23.73
C ILE A 240 -11.29 1.98 -22.40
N GLY A 241 -10.74 1.16 -21.53
CA GLY A 241 -10.16 1.62 -20.28
C GLY A 241 -8.77 2.20 -20.53
N ILE A 242 -8.56 3.44 -20.14
CA ILE A 242 -7.27 4.13 -20.25
C ILE A 242 -6.75 4.37 -18.85
N THR A 243 -5.54 3.91 -18.57
CA THR A 243 -4.88 4.11 -17.28
C THR A 243 -3.52 4.74 -17.51
N THR A 244 -3.36 5.98 -17.06
CA THR A 244 -2.09 6.69 -17.09
C THR A 244 -1.32 6.51 -15.79
N PRO A 245 0.02 6.63 -15.78
CA PRO A 245 0.80 6.61 -14.54
C PRO A 245 0.34 7.66 -13.52
N ALA A 246 -0.07 8.84 -13.99
CA ALA A 246 -0.60 9.91 -13.14
C ALA A 246 -1.90 9.49 -12.42
N GLN A 247 -2.83 8.85 -13.13
CA GLN A 247 -4.09 8.34 -12.54
C GLN A 247 -3.83 7.23 -11.51
N ILE A 248 -2.88 6.34 -11.80
CA ILE A 248 -2.48 5.31 -10.84
C ILE A 248 -1.92 6.00 -9.58
N GLN A 249 -1.03 6.97 -9.75
CA GLN A 249 -0.44 7.72 -8.63
C GLN A 249 -1.52 8.45 -7.81
N GLU A 250 -2.49 9.11 -8.45
CA GLU A 250 -3.59 9.78 -7.76
C GLU A 250 -4.46 8.79 -6.97
N THR A 251 -4.84 7.67 -7.59
CA THR A 251 -5.63 6.62 -6.93
C THR A 251 -4.93 6.09 -5.69
N ILE A 252 -3.64 5.84 -5.78
CA ILE A 252 -2.87 5.31 -4.66
C ILE A 252 -2.64 6.36 -3.59
N GLN A 253 -2.35 7.61 -3.97
CA GLN A 253 -2.27 8.71 -2.99
C GLN A 253 -3.60 8.87 -2.22
N GLY A 254 -4.72 8.74 -2.90
CA GLY A 254 -6.05 8.73 -2.29
C GLY A 254 -6.24 7.55 -1.31
N PHE A 255 -5.83 6.36 -1.71
CA PHE A 255 -5.87 5.17 -0.85
C PHE A 255 -4.95 5.32 0.38
N VAL A 256 -3.69 5.71 0.17
CA VAL A 256 -2.72 5.93 1.25
C VAL A 256 -3.19 7.04 2.18
N GLY A 257 -3.75 8.13 1.63
CA GLY A 257 -4.36 9.20 2.43
C GLY A 257 -5.49 8.69 3.32
N SER A 258 -6.41 7.92 2.76
CA SER A 258 -7.52 7.31 3.51
C SER A 258 -7.04 6.33 4.57
N PHE A 259 -6.03 5.51 4.24
CA PHE A 259 -5.41 4.57 5.17
C PHE A 259 -4.72 5.30 6.33
N ASN A 260 -3.99 6.37 6.06
CA ASN A 260 -3.35 7.21 7.08
C ASN A 260 -4.38 7.87 8.01
N ILE A 261 -5.51 8.37 7.46
CA ILE A 261 -6.62 8.90 8.26
C ILE A 261 -7.19 7.81 9.17
N PHE A 262 -7.39 6.60 8.65
CA PHE A 262 -7.88 5.46 9.43
C PHE A 262 -6.93 5.10 10.59
N LEU A 263 -5.64 4.95 10.31
CA LEU A 263 -4.63 4.66 11.34
C LEU A 263 -4.54 5.78 12.39
N SER A 264 -4.54 7.04 11.94
CA SER A 264 -4.51 8.21 12.82
C SER A 264 -5.76 8.29 13.71
N SER A 265 -6.93 7.89 13.18
CA SER A 265 -8.19 7.85 13.93
C SER A 265 -8.12 6.86 15.09
N ILE A 266 -7.55 5.67 14.87
CA ILE A 266 -7.32 4.68 15.94
C ILE A 266 -6.41 5.24 17.03
N GLY A 267 -5.31 5.87 16.64
CA GLY A 267 -4.38 6.50 17.56
C GLY A 267 -5.01 7.64 18.34
N PHE A 268 -5.82 8.48 17.67
CA PHE A 268 -6.53 9.59 18.30
C PHE A 268 -7.58 9.12 19.30
N ILE A 269 -8.37 8.09 18.97
CA ILE A 269 -9.32 7.47 19.91
C ILE A 269 -8.59 6.94 21.14
N SER A 270 -7.46 6.26 20.94
CA SER A 270 -6.63 5.77 22.06
C SER A 270 -6.12 6.91 22.95
N LEU A 271 -5.78 8.05 22.34
CA LEU A 271 -5.33 9.23 23.08
C LEU A 271 -6.48 9.86 23.90
N ILE A 272 -7.70 9.90 23.34
CA ILE A 272 -8.91 10.36 24.09
C ILE A 272 -9.15 9.45 25.31
N VAL A 273 -9.08 8.12 25.12
CA VAL A 273 -9.22 7.17 26.25
C VAL A 273 -8.12 7.42 27.29
N GLY A 274 -6.91 7.74 26.84
CA GLY A 274 -5.81 8.18 27.71
C GLY A 274 -6.16 9.45 28.50
N GLY A 275 -6.79 10.42 27.87
CA GLY A 275 -7.28 11.66 28.50
C GLY A 275 -8.32 11.39 29.60
N VAL A 276 -9.28 10.51 29.34
CA VAL A 276 -10.26 10.08 30.37
C VAL A 276 -9.54 9.42 31.56
N GLY A 277 -8.52 8.61 31.29
CA GLY A 277 -7.67 8.03 32.33
C GLY A 277 -6.96 9.07 33.19
N ILE A 278 -6.46 10.18 32.59
CA ILE A 278 -5.87 11.29 33.34
C ILE A 278 -6.93 11.96 34.25
N ILE A 279 -8.12 12.24 33.72
CA ILE A 279 -9.22 12.81 34.51
C ILE A 279 -9.47 11.96 35.75
N THR A 280 -9.61 10.66 35.56
CA THR A 280 -9.88 9.72 36.65
C THR A 280 -8.76 9.70 37.69
N THR A 281 -7.50 9.57 37.22
CA THR A 281 -6.32 9.50 38.11
C THR A 281 -6.14 10.79 38.91
N LEU A 282 -6.22 11.96 38.27
CA LEU A 282 -6.10 13.26 38.96
C LEU A 282 -7.28 13.51 39.90
N TYR A 283 -8.48 13.10 39.51
CA TYR A 283 -9.67 13.21 40.38
C TYR A 283 -9.49 12.35 41.65
N THR A 284 -9.03 11.12 41.51
CA THR A 284 -8.74 10.26 42.67
C THR A 284 -7.62 10.86 43.53
N SER A 285 -6.51 11.32 42.94
CA SER A 285 -5.43 11.98 43.65
C SER A 285 -5.91 13.21 44.44
N VAL A 286 -6.74 14.06 43.82
CA VAL A 286 -7.36 15.22 44.50
C VAL A 286 -8.23 14.78 45.67
N THR A 287 -9.04 13.73 45.52
CA THR A 287 -9.91 13.26 46.62
C THR A 287 -9.13 12.63 47.76
N GLU A 288 -8.06 11.91 47.52
CA GLU A 288 -7.18 11.34 48.53
C GLU A 288 -6.41 12.42 49.32
N ARG A 289 -5.96 13.51 48.62
CA ARG A 289 -5.21 14.61 49.22
C ARG A 289 -6.09 15.79 49.61
N THR A 290 -7.43 15.60 49.76
CA THR A 290 -8.37 16.68 50.06
C THR A 290 -8.01 17.42 51.33
N LYS A 291 -7.59 16.73 52.41
CA LYS A 291 -7.19 17.36 53.69
C LYS A 291 -5.92 18.23 53.52
N GLU A 292 -4.93 17.77 52.73
CA GLU A 292 -3.71 18.55 52.44
C GLU A 292 -4.04 19.84 51.66
N LEU A 293 -4.89 19.74 50.64
CA LEU A 293 -5.36 20.89 49.88
C LEU A 293 -6.18 21.87 50.72
N GLY A 294 -6.98 21.34 51.66
CA GLY A 294 -7.73 22.14 52.63
C GLY A 294 -6.82 22.91 53.61
N THR A 295 -5.75 22.27 54.11
CA THR A 295 -4.76 22.93 54.98
C THR A 295 -4.00 24.02 54.25
N LEU A 296 -3.58 23.76 52.97
CA LEU A 296 -2.94 24.82 52.17
C LEU A 296 -3.83 26.04 51.99
N LYS A 297 -5.12 25.84 51.76
CA LYS A 297 -6.08 26.95 51.65
C LYS A 297 -6.31 27.66 53.00
N ALA A 298 -6.34 26.95 54.11
CA ALA A 298 -6.42 27.54 55.46
C ALA A 298 -5.20 28.39 55.77
N LEU A 299 -4.02 28.07 55.23
CA LEU A 299 -2.78 28.84 55.32
C LEU A 299 -2.71 30.02 54.32
N GLY A 300 -3.76 30.23 53.50
CA GLY A 300 -3.86 31.39 52.61
C GLY A 300 -3.61 31.09 51.10
N ALA A 301 -3.51 29.83 50.68
CA ALA A 301 -3.41 29.50 49.26
C ALA A 301 -4.68 29.92 48.52
N THR A 302 -4.53 30.61 47.38
CA THR A 302 -5.65 31.02 46.53
C THR A 302 -6.16 29.86 45.69
N ASN A 303 -7.40 29.98 45.16
CA ASN A 303 -7.96 29.00 44.24
C ASN A 303 -7.04 28.80 43.02
N GLY A 304 -6.44 29.87 42.51
CA GLY A 304 -5.49 29.84 41.39
C GLY A 304 -4.24 28.99 41.69
N ASN A 305 -3.71 29.09 42.92
CA ASN A 305 -2.53 28.30 43.32
C ASN A 305 -2.82 26.79 43.32
N ILE A 306 -4.02 26.39 43.79
CA ILE A 306 -4.43 24.98 43.78
C ILE A 306 -4.66 24.49 42.34
N ILE A 307 -5.35 25.30 41.51
CA ILE A 307 -5.54 24.97 40.09
C ILE A 307 -4.20 24.82 39.40
N PHE A 308 -3.26 25.74 39.60
CA PHE A 308 -1.94 25.68 38.99
C PHE A 308 -1.16 24.43 39.43
N LEU A 309 -1.24 24.07 40.72
CA LEU A 309 -0.59 22.85 41.23
C LEU A 309 -1.06 21.58 40.50
N ILE A 310 -2.38 21.40 40.38
CA ILE A 310 -2.96 20.23 39.72
C ILE A 310 -2.69 20.24 38.19
N LEU A 311 -2.78 21.42 37.56
CA LEU A 311 -2.44 21.54 36.13
C LEU A 311 -0.96 21.24 35.87
N PHE A 312 -0.06 21.68 36.79
CA PHE A 312 1.36 21.34 36.66
C PHE A 312 1.62 19.83 36.77
N GLU A 313 0.88 19.13 37.64
CA GLU A 313 0.90 17.67 37.73
C GLU A 313 0.43 17.03 36.40
N ALA A 314 -0.65 17.57 35.79
CA ALA A 314 -1.14 17.14 34.49
C ALA A 314 -0.09 17.34 33.36
N VAL A 315 0.62 18.47 33.38
CA VAL A 315 1.71 18.75 32.41
C VAL A 315 2.84 17.74 32.56
N ILE A 316 3.27 17.44 33.79
CA ILE A 316 4.32 16.46 34.05
C ILE A 316 3.89 15.08 33.51
N ILE A 317 2.67 14.65 33.84
CA ILE A 317 2.11 13.38 33.35
C ILE A 317 2.09 13.37 31.80
N GLY A 318 1.66 14.48 31.18
CA GLY A 318 1.62 14.64 29.73
C GLY A 318 2.99 14.56 29.09
N VAL A 319 3.95 15.34 29.60
CA VAL A 319 5.34 15.39 29.06
C VAL A 319 6.03 14.03 29.19
N VAL A 320 6.01 13.45 30.39
CA VAL A 320 6.64 12.14 30.65
C VAL A 320 5.93 11.03 29.84
N GLY A 321 4.58 11.03 29.86
CA GLY A 321 3.79 10.05 29.14
C GLY A 321 3.97 10.13 27.62
N ALA A 322 3.95 11.36 27.05
CA ALA A 322 4.17 11.56 25.63
C ALA A 322 5.59 11.15 25.22
N SER A 323 6.62 11.57 25.96
CA SER A 323 8.01 11.24 25.65
C SER A 323 8.29 9.74 25.71
N ALA A 324 7.81 9.07 26.77
CA ALA A 324 7.91 7.60 26.88
C ALA A 324 7.06 6.89 25.80
N GLY A 325 5.89 7.47 25.44
CA GLY A 325 5.03 6.98 24.36
C GLY A 325 5.70 7.05 22.99
N LEU A 326 6.40 8.14 22.67
CA LEU A 326 7.17 8.26 21.42
C LEU A 326 8.25 7.20 21.32
N LEU A 327 9.02 6.98 22.38
CA LEU A 327 10.07 5.94 22.41
C LEU A 327 9.49 4.53 22.24
N ALA A 328 8.42 4.24 22.96
CA ALA A 328 7.73 2.95 22.84
C ALA A 328 7.06 2.79 21.47
N GLY A 329 6.52 3.87 20.89
CA GLY A 329 5.91 3.87 19.56
C GLY A 329 6.93 3.65 18.43
N TYR A 330 8.12 4.20 18.57
CA TYR A 330 9.23 3.91 17.68
C TYR A 330 9.56 2.41 17.68
N GLY A 331 9.68 1.79 18.85
CA GLY A 331 9.90 0.35 19.00
C GLY A 331 8.72 -0.48 18.44
N LEU A 332 7.46 -0.03 18.68
CA LEU A 332 6.28 -0.69 18.14
C LEU A 332 6.26 -0.68 16.61
N GLY A 333 6.59 0.45 15.97
CA GLY A 333 6.69 0.55 14.52
C GLY A 333 7.67 -0.47 13.95
N TRP A 334 8.84 -0.61 14.54
CA TRP A 334 9.82 -1.63 14.14
C TRP A 334 9.31 -3.07 14.32
N ILE A 335 8.62 -3.37 15.42
CA ILE A 335 8.06 -4.70 15.67
C ILE A 335 6.96 -5.02 14.65
N LEU A 336 6.07 -4.07 14.37
CA LEU A 336 4.98 -4.28 13.43
C LEU A 336 5.48 -4.48 11.99
N THR A 337 6.53 -3.77 11.57
CA THR A 337 7.11 -3.96 10.24
C THR A 337 7.85 -5.28 10.13
N GLN A 338 8.62 -5.67 11.13
CA GLN A 338 9.45 -6.88 11.05
C GLN A 338 8.65 -8.18 11.24
N TYR A 339 7.67 -8.19 12.13
CA TYR A 339 6.91 -9.42 12.47
C TYR A 339 5.46 -9.42 11.98
N GLY A 340 4.91 -8.27 11.59
CA GLY A 340 3.52 -8.15 11.16
C GLY A 340 3.38 -8.05 9.64
N PHE A 341 3.74 -6.91 9.09
CA PHE A 341 3.48 -6.56 7.70
C PHE A 341 4.66 -6.85 6.77
N GLY A 342 5.90 -6.86 7.26
CA GLY A 342 7.09 -7.06 6.44
C GLY A 342 7.12 -8.40 5.70
N ALA A 343 6.62 -9.46 6.32
CA ALA A 343 6.54 -10.78 5.68
C ALA A 343 5.57 -10.83 4.49
N GLN A 344 4.64 -9.87 4.38
CA GLN A 344 3.55 -9.87 3.39
C GLN A 344 3.71 -8.77 2.32
N PHE A 345 4.39 -7.66 2.66
CA PHE A 345 4.55 -6.48 1.82
C PHE A 345 6.02 -6.14 1.48
N GLY A 346 6.95 -7.09 1.67
CA GLY A 346 8.37 -6.87 1.43
C GLY A 346 9.06 -6.10 2.56
N ASP A 347 10.24 -5.54 2.29
CA ASP A 347 11.07 -4.81 3.26
C ASP A 347 10.47 -3.44 3.64
N LEU A 348 9.33 -3.48 4.34
CA LEU A 348 8.64 -2.29 4.80
C LEU A 348 9.42 -1.70 5.99
N ILE A 349 10.01 -0.52 5.79
CA ILE A 349 10.77 0.18 6.83
C ILE A 349 9.90 1.28 7.43
N PRO A 350 9.69 1.33 8.77
CA PRO A 350 8.90 2.39 9.39
C PRO A 350 9.66 3.72 9.29
N ILE A 351 9.01 4.76 8.80
CA ILE A 351 9.59 6.10 8.65
C ILE A 351 8.97 7.05 9.66
N PHE A 352 9.82 7.67 10.48
CA PHE A 352 9.41 8.61 11.51
C PHE A 352 9.85 10.02 11.15
N ARG A 353 8.94 10.83 10.63
CA ARG A 353 9.20 12.26 10.38
C ARG A 353 9.20 13.03 11.69
N VAL A 354 10.22 13.86 11.89
CA VAL A 354 10.36 14.68 13.10
C VAL A 354 9.14 15.57 13.35
N GLU A 355 8.58 16.14 12.29
CA GLU A 355 7.36 16.97 12.36
C GLU A 355 6.15 16.19 12.90
N ALA A 356 5.96 14.94 12.44
CA ALA A 356 4.90 14.06 12.93
C ALA A 356 5.09 13.73 14.41
N LEU A 357 6.33 13.43 14.82
CA LEU A 357 6.66 13.15 16.23
C LEU A 357 6.37 14.36 17.13
N ILE A 358 6.74 15.56 16.70
CA ILE A 358 6.46 16.82 17.44
C ILE A 358 4.95 17.02 17.55
N ASN A 359 4.19 16.81 16.45
CA ASN A 359 2.73 16.97 16.46
C ASN A 359 2.05 15.98 17.42
N VAL A 360 2.48 14.71 17.43
CA VAL A 360 1.98 13.69 18.37
C VAL A 360 2.29 14.10 19.81
N TRP A 361 3.51 14.56 20.08
CA TRP A 361 3.93 15.00 21.40
C TRP A 361 3.11 16.20 21.89
N LEU A 362 2.97 17.23 21.05
CA LEU A 362 2.18 18.43 21.36
C LEU A 362 0.71 18.08 21.61
N THR A 363 0.14 17.22 20.78
CA THR A 363 -1.26 16.78 20.91
C THR A 363 -1.47 16.03 22.22
N ALA A 364 -0.57 15.12 22.59
CA ALA A 364 -0.65 14.35 23.82
C ALA A 364 -0.51 15.24 25.07
N VAL A 365 0.43 16.17 25.07
CA VAL A 365 0.62 17.14 26.17
C VAL A 365 -0.58 18.06 26.29
N THR A 366 -1.06 18.61 25.17
CA THR A 366 -2.24 19.51 25.15
C THR A 366 -3.47 18.80 25.69
N LEU A 367 -3.70 17.56 25.25
CA LEU A 367 -4.83 16.76 25.75
C LEU A 367 -4.69 16.46 27.25
N SER A 368 -3.48 16.23 27.75
CA SER A 368 -3.22 16.02 29.18
C SER A 368 -3.57 17.25 30.02
N ILE A 369 -3.24 18.45 29.53
CA ILE A 369 -3.59 19.72 30.16
C ILE A 369 -5.12 19.89 30.15
N LEU A 370 -5.77 19.66 29.00
CA LEU A 370 -7.24 19.80 28.90
C LEU A 370 -7.93 18.81 29.85
N ALA A 371 -7.47 17.56 29.91
CA ALA A 371 -7.99 16.53 30.81
C ALA A 371 -7.81 16.90 32.28
N GLY A 372 -6.67 17.52 32.63
CA GLY A 372 -6.40 18.01 33.99
C GLY A 372 -7.23 19.22 34.42
N THR A 373 -7.81 19.96 33.47
CA THR A 373 -8.55 21.19 33.75
C THR A 373 -9.78 20.97 34.67
N TYR A 374 -10.54 19.89 34.40
CA TYR A 374 -11.73 19.56 35.20
C TYR A 374 -11.39 19.21 36.65
N PRO A 375 -10.51 18.30 37.01
CA PRO A 375 -10.14 18.02 38.39
C PRO A 375 -9.46 19.20 39.05
N ALA A 376 -8.63 19.97 38.34
CA ALA A 376 -8.01 21.20 38.88
C ALA A 376 -9.03 22.26 39.27
N TRP A 377 -10.00 22.53 38.41
CA TRP A 377 -11.07 23.47 38.68
C TRP A 377 -11.91 23.04 39.89
N ARG A 378 -12.24 21.75 40.01
CA ARG A 378 -12.99 21.21 41.15
C ARG A 378 -12.22 21.34 42.47
N ALA A 379 -10.92 20.99 42.46
CA ALA A 379 -10.04 21.16 43.62
C ALA A 379 -9.90 22.64 44.01
N GLY A 380 -9.78 23.56 43.05
CA GLY A 380 -9.71 24.98 43.28
C GLY A 380 -10.97 25.56 43.95
N LYS A 381 -12.16 25.02 43.73
CA LYS A 381 -13.42 25.48 44.28
C LYS A 381 -13.74 24.93 45.69
N MET A 382 -13.05 23.89 46.17
CA MET A 382 -13.28 23.34 47.52
C MET A 382 -13.03 24.39 48.60
N THR A 383 -13.91 24.48 49.58
CA THR A 383 -13.71 25.34 50.74
C THR A 383 -12.83 24.65 51.79
N PRO A 384 -12.00 25.40 52.60
CA PRO A 384 -11.17 24.79 53.63
C PRO A 384 -12.00 23.96 54.64
N MET A 385 -13.20 24.45 54.96
CA MET A 385 -14.12 23.80 55.92
C MET A 385 -14.66 22.47 55.38
N GLU A 386 -15.03 22.39 54.10
CA GLU A 386 -15.47 21.15 53.48
C GLU A 386 -14.34 20.12 53.36
N ALA A 387 -13.10 20.59 53.07
CA ALA A 387 -11.95 19.75 52.91
C ALA A 387 -11.47 19.12 54.24
N LEU A 388 -11.61 19.85 55.35
CA LEU A 388 -11.18 19.39 56.67
C LEU A 388 -12.23 18.55 57.39
N ARG A 389 -13.53 18.66 56.98
CA ARG A 389 -14.66 17.96 57.60
C ARG A 389 -14.92 16.55 57.00
N ARG A 390 -14.30 16.20 55.91
CA ARG A 390 -14.38 14.88 55.29
C ARG A 390 -13.51 13.90 56.08
N ASP A 391 -14.15 12.92 56.73
CA ASP A 391 -13.53 11.74 57.31
C ASP A 391 -13.16 10.72 56.26
#